data_7113a6cc1804b103ae36a749db93c069
#
_entry.id   7113a6cc1804b103ae36a749db93c069
#
_cell.length_a   1.000
_cell.length_b   1.000
_cell.length_c   1.000
_cell.angle_alpha   90.00
_cell.angle_beta   90.00
_cell.angle_gamma   90.00
#
_symmetry.space_group_name_H-M   'P 1'
#
loop_
_entity.id
_entity.type
_entity.pdbx_description
1 polymer ?
#
loop_
_entity_poly.entity_id
_entity_poly.type
_entity_poly.pdbx_seq_one_letter_code
_entity_poly.pdbx_strand_id
1 'polypeptide(L)'
;MTASDQAAVNLQQLGRETVHSIPRQRTAPQTDWRPPAPEPERATDWRPLSIAMIGQKGMPATYGGVERHVEELGSRLASYGHTVTVFCRDSYGDLTTQIHRGVRLHRVRTVASKHLDAIVHSAASTMVAMRHKPDVVHYHGLGPGLVAPLPRYLSGAKVVLTVHGLDHTRAKWGRLARSVLNTAYWFSGHVPDARVAVSRGLAAHYDAEFGRLTRYHPNGVNAPRKVAPDQITARFRLTPGKYVLLVGRLVPEKRADLLIRAFRRMPGDWKLAVVGGSSYTDEFVAKLKETAEGDNRVVFTGFAYGDLLAELYSHAGVFVQPSHVEGLPLTLLEAASYGLPVVASDISPHVEVLERDGPGHRLFRDGDEEDLLRSLTAALDNPRAERAGAAELHERVMAHYSWDSAARQLERLYLDLATKR
;
A
#
# COMPACT_ATOMS: atom_id res chain seq x y z
N MET A 1 18.12 -53.21 2.74
CA MET A 1 17.38 -51.94 2.73
C MET A 1 15.93 -52.26 2.46
N THR A 2 15.07 -52.06 3.42
CA THR A 2 13.63 -52.36 3.29
C THR A 2 12.88 -51.15 2.73
N ALA A 3 11.70 -51.37 2.18
CA ALA A 3 10.84 -50.31 1.64
C ALA A 3 10.55 -49.16 2.65
N SER A 4 10.75 -49.42 3.96
CA SER A 4 10.63 -48.47 5.05
C SER A 4 11.80 -47.47 5.07
N ASP A 5 13.01 -47.90 4.68
CA ASP A 5 14.20 -47.03 4.68
C ASP A 5 14.16 -46.06 3.49
N GLN A 6 13.56 -46.45 2.38
CA GLN A 6 13.37 -45.61 1.21
C GLN A 6 12.31 -44.53 1.43
N ALA A 7 11.29 -44.81 2.23
CA ALA A 7 10.25 -43.81 2.63
C ALA A 7 10.80 -42.77 3.58
N ALA A 8 11.70 -43.13 4.49
CA ALA A 8 12.30 -42.19 5.45
C ALA A 8 13.29 -41.22 4.76
N VAL A 9 14.03 -41.68 3.75
CA VAL A 9 14.94 -40.83 2.95
C VAL A 9 14.15 -39.85 2.09
N ASN A 10 13.02 -40.26 1.51
CA ASN A 10 12.17 -39.37 0.72
C ASN A 10 11.47 -38.27 1.59
N LEU A 11 11.10 -38.60 2.83
CA LEU A 11 10.50 -37.58 3.73
C LEU A 11 11.51 -36.55 4.25
N GLN A 12 12.80 -36.93 4.36
CA GLN A 12 13.87 -35.96 4.69
C GLN A 12 14.27 -35.06 3.51
N GLN A 13 14.10 -35.50 2.28
CA GLN A 13 14.34 -34.67 1.10
C GLN A 13 13.17 -33.71 0.82
N LEU A 14 11.93 -34.11 1.03
CA LEU A 14 10.74 -33.25 0.90
C LEU A 14 10.64 -32.15 1.97
N GLY A 15 11.29 -32.33 3.12
CA GLY A 15 11.34 -31.31 4.20
C GLY A 15 12.37 -30.20 3.98
N ARG A 16 13.25 -30.30 2.98
CA ARG A 16 14.30 -29.29 2.69
C ARG A 16 14.03 -28.37 1.51
N GLU A 17 13.01 -28.63 0.71
CA GLU A 17 12.73 -27.84 -0.51
C GLU A 17 11.59 -26.82 -0.40
N THR A 18 11.01 -26.61 0.77
CA THR A 18 9.92 -25.61 0.97
C THR A 18 10.29 -24.44 1.86
N VAL A 19 11.56 -24.10 1.98
CA VAL A 19 11.93 -22.72 2.27
C VAL A 19 12.02 -22.02 0.92
N HIS A 20 10.93 -21.51 0.39
CA HIS A 20 10.95 -20.57 -0.71
C HIS A 20 11.83 -19.38 -0.28
N SER A 21 13.11 -19.45 -0.64
CA SER A 21 13.96 -18.30 -0.74
C SER A 21 13.23 -17.31 -1.64
N ILE A 22 12.69 -16.24 -1.06
CA ILE A 22 12.30 -15.04 -1.81
C ILE A 22 13.50 -14.75 -2.70
N PRO A 23 13.35 -14.70 -4.05
CA PRO A 23 14.48 -14.43 -4.93
C PRO A 23 15.17 -13.18 -4.42
N ARG A 24 16.49 -13.22 -4.21
CA ARG A 24 17.29 -12.04 -3.90
C ARG A 24 17.01 -11.04 -5.01
N GLN A 25 16.15 -10.09 -4.74
CA GLN A 25 15.75 -9.08 -5.71
C GLN A 25 16.99 -8.23 -5.98
N ARG A 26 17.36 -8.19 -7.26
CA ARG A 26 18.25 -7.15 -7.78
C ARG A 26 17.71 -5.82 -7.29
N THR A 27 18.58 -4.97 -6.79
CA THR A 27 18.30 -3.59 -6.41
C THR A 27 17.33 -2.97 -7.41
N ALA A 28 16.18 -2.54 -6.93
CA ALA A 28 15.23 -1.82 -7.76
C ALA A 28 15.99 -0.68 -8.46
N PRO A 29 15.80 -0.46 -9.78
CA PRO A 29 16.46 0.63 -10.46
C PRO A 29 16.14 1.91 -9.70
N GLN A 30 17.16 2.75 -9.49
CA GLN A 30 17.01 4.07 -8.89
C GLN A 30 15.92 4.79 -9.69
N THR A 31 14.77 4.97 -9.08
CA THR A 31 13.72 5.81 -9.66
C THR A 31 14.32 7.21 -9.82
N ASP A 32 13.95 7.95 -10.86
CA ASP A 32 14.33 9.36 -11.11
C ASP A 32 13.75 10.29 -10.02
N TRP A 33 13.90 9.90 -8.77
CA TRP A 33 13.48 10.72 -7.64
C TRP A 33 14.34 11.98 -7.60
N ARG A 34 13.71 13.11 -7.77
CA ARG A 34 14.31 14.43 -7.51
C ARG A 34 13.75 14.96 -6.20
N PRO A 35 14.56 15.56 -5.35
CA PRO A 35 14.05 16.26 -4.19
C PRO A 35 13.09 17.35 -4.64
N PRO A 36 12.00 17.62 -3.87
CA PRO A 36 11.13 18.76 -4.15
C PRO A 36 11.95 20.05 -4.18
N ALA A 37 11.48 21.03 -4.97
CA ALA A 37 12.11 22.35 -5.03
C ALA A 37 12.23 22.96 -3.61
N PRO A 38 13.32 23.67 -3.29
CA PRO A 38 13.46 24.32 -2.01
C PRO A 38 12.32 25.32 -1.79
N GLU A 39 11.78 25.36 -0.58
CA GLU A 39 10.67 26.24 -0.22
C GLU A 39 11.03 27.73 -0.26
N PRO A 40 10.03 28.60 -0.58
CA PRO A 40 10.12 30.00 -0.22
C PRO A 40 10.11 30.13 1.30
N GLU A 41 11.01 30.94 1.83
CA GLU A 41 11.21 31.36 3.23
C GLU A 41 10.66 30.43 4.33
N ARG A 42 11.56 29.70 4.99
CA ARG A 42 11.24 28.96 6.22
C ARG A 42 10.86 29.92 7.32
N ALA A 43 9.81 29.59 8.09
CA ALA A 43 9.43 30.34 9.27
C ALA A 43 10.65 30.53 10.20
N THR A 44 10.74 31.68 10.87
CA THR A 44 11.86 32.06 11.75
C THR A 44 12.14 31.03 12.87
N ASP A 45 11.17 30.19 13.22
CA ASP A 45 11.23 29.20 14.30
C ASP A 45 11.48 27.77 13.79
N TRP A 46 11.85 27.59 12.51
CA TRP A 46 12.11 26.26 11.97
C TRP A 46 13.38 25.65 12.58
N ARG A 47 13.26 24.40 13.04
CA ARG A 47 14.40 23.58 13.47
C ARG A 47 14.29 22.16 12.91
N PRO A 48 15.44 21.49 12.65
CA PRO A 48 15.39 20.09 12.26
C PRO A 48 14.85 19.25 13.41
N LEU A 49 13.96 18.29 13.08
CA LEU A 49 13.42 17.31 14.02
C LEU A 49 14.07 15.95 13.80
N SER A 50 14.20 15.19 14.89
CA SER A 50 14.52 13.77 14.86
C SER A 50 13.22 12.97 14.88
N ILE A 51 12.95 12.20 13.79
CA ILE A 51 11.69 11.49 13.55
C ILE A 51 11.96 10.00 13.45
N ALA A 52 11.28 9.19 14.26
CA ALA A 52 11.31 7.73 14.21
C ALA A 52 10.00 7.22 13.59
N MET A 53 10.07 6.50 12.46
CA MET A 53 8.91 5.89 11.79
C MET A 53 8.90 4.37 12.00
N ILE A 54 7.80 3.85 12.56
CA ILE A 54 7.66 2.46 13.02
C ILE A 54 6.33 1.89 12.53
N GLY A 55 6.33 0.62 12.07
CA GLY A 55 5.09 -0.11 11.75
C GLY A 55 5.07 -0.72 10.34
N GLN A 56 5.78 -0.14 9.40
CA GLN A 56 6.03 -0.72 8.08
C GLN A 56 7.00 -1.90 8.17
N LYS A 57 7.05 -2.73 7.11
CA LYS A 57 8.01 -3.84 7.05
C LYS A 57 9.44 -3.35 6.83
N GLY A 58 9.61 -2.34 5.99
CA GLY A 58 10.93 -1.77 5.69
C GLY A 58 10.92 -0.85 4.47
N MET A 59 12.13 -0.43 4.08
CA MET A 59 12.44 0.49 3.00
C MET A 59 13.73 0.04 2.31
N PRO A 60 13.87 0.13 0.96
CA PRO A 60 12.90 0.63 -0.04
C PRO A 60 11.60 -0.16 -0.09
N ALA A 61 10.50 0.51 -0.48
CA ALA A 61 9.21 -0.15 -0.64
C ALA A 61 9.24 -1.11 -1.83
N THR A 62 9.08 -2.41 -1.55
CA THR A 62 8.99 -3.44 -2.60
C THR A 62 7.54 -3.77 -2.91
N TYR A 63 6.69 -3.91 -1.91
CA TYR A 63 5.25 -4.12 -2.04
C TYR A 63 4.54 -3.64 -0.76
N GLY A 64 3.32 -3.14 -0.91
CA GLY A 64 2.52 -2.65 0.20
C GLY A 64 2.38 -1.13 0.23
N GLY A 65 1.15 -0.67 0.46
CA GLY A 65 0.82 0.75 0.47
C GLY A 65 1.45 1.51 1.65
N VAL A 66 1.59 0.85 2.81
CA VAL A 66 2.19 1.47 4.01
C VAL A 66 3.68 1.72 3.81
N GLU A 67 4.40 0.74 3.22
CA GLU A 67 5.82 0.87 2.90
C GLU A 67 6.05 2.03 1.92
N ARG A 68 5.21 2.14 0.87
CA ARG A 68 5.26 3.24 -0.09
C ARG A 68 4.96 4.59 0.56
N HIS A 69 3.94 4.65 1.40
CA HIS A 69 3.59 5.85 2.16
C HIS A 69 4.76 6.34 3.03
N VAL A 70 5.40 5.43 3.79
CA VAL A 70 6.55 5.76 4.65
C VAL A 70 7.75 6.19 3.82
N GLU A 71 8.03 5.53 2.69
CA GLU A 71 9.12 5.90 1.80
C GLU A 71 8.94 7.30 1.21
N GLU A 72 7.76 7.60 0.67
CA GLU A 72 7.49 8.88 0.03
C GLU A 72 7.50 10.05 1.03
N LEU A 73 6.89 9.87 2.20
CA LEU A 73 6.90 10.90 3.24
C LEU A 73 8.26 11.04 3.92
N GLY A 74 8.89 9.92 4.30
CA GLY A 74 10.17 9.92 4.96
C GLY A 74 11.28 10.56 4.13
N SER A 75 11.32 10.26 2.82
CA SER A 75 12.30 10.83 1.91
C SER A 75 12.13 12.35 1.75
N ARG A 76 10.88 12.83 1.68
CA ARG A 76 10.59 14.27 1.59
C ARG A 76 10.94 14.99 2.87
N LEU A 77 10.55 14.46 4.02
CA LEU A 77 10.92 15.03 5.32
C LEU A 77 12.44 15.06 5.51
N ALA A 78 13.17 14.05 5.05
CA ALA A 78 14.63 14.06 5.04
C ALA A 78 15.20 15.16 4.10
N SER A 79 14.59 15.35 2.92
CA SER A 79 14.99 16.43 2.00
C SER A 79 14.66 17.82 2.54
N TYR A 80 13.69 17.96 3.44
CA TYR A 80 13.39 19.18 4.16
C TYR A 80 14.41 19.48 5.30
N GLY A 81 15.34 18.57 5.56
CA GLY A 81 16.41 18.75 6.55
C GLY A 81 16.14 18.08 7.90
N HIS A 82 15.07 17.29 8.02
CA HIS A 82 14.83 16.49 9.23
C HIS A 82 15.69 15.24 9.26
N THR A 83 16.04 14.74 10.46
CA THR A 83 16.64 13.43 10.62
C THR A 83 15.56 12.38 10.73
N VAL A 84 15.31 11.64 9.64
CA VAL A 84 14.31 10.58 9.60
C VAL A 84 14.96 9.21 9.74
N THR A 85 14.50 8.41 10.70
CA THR A 85 14.91 7.01 10.88
C THR A 85 13.71 6.09 10.69
N VAL A 86 13.81 5.16 9.75
CA VAL A 86 12.80 4.13 9.47
C VAL A 86 13.28 2.81 10.05
N PHE A 87 12.47 2.20 10.93
CA PHE A 87 12.79 0.92 11.55
C PHE A 87 12.30 -0.23 10.67
N CYS A 88 13.25 -0.97 10.11
CA CYS A 88 13.01 -2.04 9.14
C CYS A 88 13.16 -3.42 9.80
N ARG A 89 12.36 -4.39 9.35
CA ARG A 89 12.57 -5.80 9.70
C ARG A 89 13.85 -6.32 9.04
N ASP A 90 14.60 -7.16 9.75
CA ASP A 90 15.81 -7.79 9.21
C ASP A 90 15.53 -8.73 8.03
N SER A 91 14.31 -9.26 7.92
CA SER A 91 13.84 -10.09 6.81
C SER A 91 13.42 -9.31 5.55
N TYR A 92 13.47 -7.96 5.58
CA TYR A 92 12.95 -7.13 4.49
C TYR A 92 14.06 -6.39 3.73
N GLY A 93 14.14 -6.62 2.41
CA GLY A 93 15.03 -5.91 1.50
C GLY A 93 16.53 -6.26 1.65
N ASP A 94 17.40 -5.40 1.09
CA ASP A 94 18.84 -5.54 1.16
C ASP A 94 19.37 -5.16 2.55
N LEU A 95 20.12 -6.07 3.17
CA LEU A 95 20.67 -5.89 4.52
C LEU A 95 21.83 -4.90 4.58
N THR A 96 22.44 -4.53 3.48
CA THR A 96 23.61 -3.65 3.42
C THR A 96 23.26 -2.18 3.36
N THR A 97 22.06 -1.83 2.87
CA THR A 97 21.63 -0.45 2.74
C THR A 97 21.32 0.18 4.11
N GLN A 98 22.08 1.21 4.47
CA GLN A 98 21.90 1.97 5.73
C GLN A 98 21.18 3.30 5.51
N ILE A 99 21.26 3.90 4.32
CA ILE A 99 20.59 5.15 3.95
C ILE A 99 19.92 4.96 2.60
N HIS A 100 18.64 5.35 2.50
CA HIS A 100 17.89 5.36 1.26
C HIS A 100 17.16 6.69 1.10
N ARG A 101 17.41 7.41 0.01
CA ARG A 101 16.80 8.72 -0.30
C ARG A 101 16.87 9.71 0.89
N GLY A 102 18.02 9.77 1.59
CA GLY A 102 18.25 10.61 2.77
C GLY A 102 17.71 10.07 4.10
N VAL A 103 16.95 8.98 4.09
CA VAL A 103 16.37 8.33 5.27
C VAL A 103 17.34 7.30 5.85
N ARG A 104 17.57 7.34 7.16
CA ARG A 104 18.34 6.32 7.88
C ARG A 104 17.51 5.06 8.08
N LEU A 105 18.05 3.89 7.73
CA LEU A 105 17.41 2.60 7.90
C LEU A 105 17.99 1.87 9.11
N HIS A 106 17.18 1.69 10.15
CA HIS A 106 17.60 0.93 11.34
C HIS A 106 16.94 -0.45 11.31
N ARG A 107 17.75 -1.51 11.26
CA ARG A 107 17.26 -2.87 11.21
C ARG A 107 17.08 -3.44 12.60
N VAL A 108 15.92 -4.05 12.82
CA VAL A 108 15.54 -4.67 14.08
C VAL A 108 15.20 -6.13 13.84
N ARG A 109 15.83 -7.01 14.61
CA ARG A 109 15.54 -8.44 14.58
C ARG A 109 14.11 -8.70 15.03
N THR A 110 13.44 -9.60 14.34
CA THR A 110 12.07 -9.99 14.65
C THR A 110 11.95 -11.50 14.85
N VAL A 111 10.83 -11.91 15.43
CA VAL A 111 10.48 -13.33 15.51
C VAL A 111 9.68 -13.68 14.27
N ALA A 112 10.10 -14.70 13.52
CA ALA A 112 9.40 -15.19 12.33
C ALA A 112 8.05 -15.84 12.71
N SER A 113 7.06 -15.01 13.06
CA SER A 113 5.70 -15.42 13.42
C SER A 113 4.67 -14.58 12.69
N LYS A 114 3.72 -15.23 12.01
CA LYS A 114 2.66 -14.57 11.24
C LYS A 114 1.85 -13.52 12.04
N HIS A 115 1.73 -13.68 13.34
CA HIS A 115 0.87 -12.88 14.21
C HIS A 115 1.63 -11.99 15.19
N LEU A 116 2.80 -12.43 15.68
CA LEU A 116 3.57 -11.70 16.68
C LEU A 116 4.64 -10.79 16.07
N ASP A 117 5.06 -11.05 14.83
CA ASP A 117 6.11 -10.33 14.13
C ASP A 117 5.91 -8.80 14.18
N ALA A 118 4.71 -8.31 13.83
CA ALA A 118 4.44 -6.88 13.82
C ALA A 118 4.54 -6.23 15.21
N ILE A 119 4.05 -6.90 16.24
CA ILE A 119 4.03 -6.38 17.63
C ILE A 119 5.44 -6.41 18.22
N VAL A 120 6.14 -7.54 18.07
CA VAL A 120 7.51 -7.73 18.58
C VAL A 120 8.46 -6.74 17.90
N HIS A 121 8.39 -6.63 16.56
CA HIS A 121 9.17 -5.65 15.82
C HIS A 121 8.88 -4.22 16.29
N SER A 122 7.61 -3.84 16.47
CA SER A 122 7.25 -2.50 16.90
C SER A 122 7.73 -2.20 18.32
N ALA A 123 7.64 -3.16 19.23
CA ALA A 123 8.13 -3.02 20.60
C ALA A 123 9.66 -2.84 20.63
N ALA A 124 10.40 -3.71 19.95
CA ALA A 124 11.85 -3.63 19.87
C ALA A 124 12.31 -2.32 19.18
N SER A 125 11.64 -1.93 18.07
CA SER A 125 11.90 -0.68 17.38
C SER A 125 11.65 0.53 18.26
N THR A 126 10.56 0.53 19.04
CA THR A 126 10.25 1.59 20.00
C THR A 126 11.32 1.73 21.08
N MET A 127 11.76 0.61 21.65
CA MET A 127 12.82 0.62 22.68
C MET A 127 14.15 1.18 22.12
N VAL A 128 14.49 0.83 20.90
CA VAL A 128 15.68 1.39 20.23
C VAL A 128 15.49 2.86 19.91
N ALA A 129 14.33 3.26 19.35
CA ALA A 129 14.04 4.64 19.05
C ALA A 129 14.14 5.55 20.28
N MET A 130 13.58 5.14 21.42
CA MET A 130 13.61 5.90 22.67
C MET A 130 15.03 6.18 23.17
N ARG A 131 16.01 5.27 22.92
CA ARG A 131 17.43 5.52 23.26
C ARG A 131 18.04 6.68 22.47
N HIS A 132 17.54 6.92 21.26
CA HIS A 132 17.99 8.03 20.40
C HIS A 132 17.23 9.35 20.67
N LYS A 133 16.31 9.36 21.63
CA LYS A 133 15.53 10.54 22.06
C LYS A 133 14.94 11.32 20.88
N PRO A 134 14.08 10.71 20.02
CA PRO A 134 13.49 11.40 18.91
C PRO A 134 12.52 12.50 19.41
N ASP A 135 12.35 13.57 18.62
CA ASP A 135 11.31 14.56 18.86
C ASP A 135 9.91 13.98 18.61
N VAL A 136 9.80 13.09 17.58
CA VAL A 136 8.55 12.46 17.17
C VAL A 136 8.75 10.96 16.96
N VAL A 137 7.83 10.17 17.52
CA VAL A 137 7.65 8.75 17.17
C VAL A 137 6.35 8.62 16.37
N HIS A 138 6.44 8.23 15.12
CA HIS A 138 5.30 8.08 14.23
C HIS A 138 5.02 6.61 13.94
N TYR A 139 3.86 6.13 14.38
CA TYR A 139 3.40 4.77 14.14
C TYR A 139 2.51 4.69 12.90
N HIS A 140 2.72 3.66 12.09
CA HIS A 140 1.93 3.37 10.89
C HIS A 140 1.12 2.10 11.05
N GLY A 141 -0.19 2.25 11.27
CA GLY A 141 -1.16 1.16 11.45
C GLY A 141 -1.49 0.87 12.92
N LEU A 142 -2.57 0.10 13.14
CA LEU A 142 -3.13 -0.17 14.47
C LEU A 142 -2.24 -1.06 15.33
N GLY A 143 -1.75 -2.17 14.77
CA GLY A 143 -0.92 -3.13 15.52
C GLY A 143 0.32 -2.47 16.14
N PRO A 144 1.13 -1.73 15.38
CA PRO A 144 2.26 -0.94 15.89
C PRO A 144 1.84 0.08 16.95
N GLY A 145 0.65 0.67 16.85
CA GLY A 145 0.12 1.61 17.84
C GLY A 145 -0.08 1.04 19.26
N LEU A 146 -0.08 -0.30 19.39
CA LEU A 146 -0.20 -0.96 20.71
C LEU A 146 0.94 -0.55 21.67
N VAL A 147 2.12 -0.24 21.16
CA VAL A 147 3.28 0.17 21.97
C VAL A 147 3.42 1.71 22.10
N ALA A 148 2.49 2.47 21.55
CA ALA A 148 2.46 3.92 21.63
C ALA A 148 2.50 4.51 23.06
N PRO A 149 1.95 3.85 24.11
CA PRO A 149 2.08 4.34 25.48
C PRO A 149 3.53 4.46 25.96
N LEU A 150 4.46 3.64 25.47
CA LEU A 150 5.85 3.66 25.90
C LEU A 150 6.51 5.03 25.63
N PRO A 151 6.64 5.51 24.38
CA PRO A 151 7.24 6.81 24.13
C PRO A 151 6.36 7.95 24.65
N ARG A 152 5.05 7.80 24.66
CA ARG A 152 4.10 8.85 25.11
C ARG A 152 4.27 9.23 26.58
N TYR A 153 4.49 8.24 27.45
CA TYR A 153 4.54 8.45 28.90
C TYR A 153 5.93 8.29 29.52
N LEU A 154 6.86 7.62 28.82
CA LEU A 154 8.19 7.32 29.35
C LEU A 154 9.31 8.09 28.63
N SER A 155 8.99 8.89 27.61
CA SER A 155 9.96 9.75 26.95
C SER A 155 9.38 11.14 26.69
N GLY A 156 10.20 12.11 26.28
CA GLY A 156 9.71 13.43 25.86
C GLY A 156 9.21 13.50 24.42
N ALA A 157 9.18 12.35 23.70
CA ALA A 157 8.80 12.31 22.29
C ALA A 157 7.29 12.53 22.12
N LYS A 158 6.91 13.28 21.09
CA LYS A 158 5.51 13.37 20.64
C LYS A 158 5.15 12.13 19.85
N VAL A 159 3.98 11.59 20.07
CA VAL A 159 3.48 10.39 19.41
C VAL A 159 2.44 10.72 18.37
N VAL A 160 2.69 10.33 17.12
CA VAL A 160 1.75 10.42 16.01
C VAL A 160 1.39 9.02 15.55
N LEU A 161 0.15 8.80 15.13
CA LEU A 161 -0.30 7.53 14.57
C LEU A 161 -1.09 7.76 13.29
N THR A 162 -0.64 7.14 12.19
CA THR A 162 -1.40 7.11 10.93
C THR A 162 -2.22 5.83 10.81
N VAL A 163 -3.52 6.02 10.61
CA VAL A 163 -4.50 4.96 10.33
C VAL A 163 -4.55 4.70 8.83
N HIS A 164 -4.15 3.50 8.41
CA HIS A 164 -4.16 3.07 7.01
C HIS A 164 -5.37 2.20 6.66
N GLY A 165 -6.21 1.87 7.64
CA GLY A 165 -7.40 1.04 7.48
C GLY A 165 -7.85 0.46 8.82
N LEU A 166 -9.04 -0.13 8.85
CA LEU A 166 -9.63 -0.75 10.04
C LEU A 166 -9.24 -2.24 10.12
N ASP A 167 -7.97 -2.53 10.45
CA ASP A 167 -7.44 -3.90 10.47
C ASP A 167 -8.17 -4.84 11.45
N HIS A 168 -8.77 -4.32 12.53
CA HIS A 168 -9.49 -5.08 13.53
C HIS A 168 -10.82 -5.67 13.00
N THR A 169 -11.39 -5.08 11.97
CA THR A 169 -12.66 -5.56 11.35
C THR A 169 -12.45 -6.71 10.37
N ARG A 170 -11.22 -7.03 9.99
CA ARG A 170 -10.93 -8.07 9.01
C ARG A 170 -11.25 -9.47 9.54
N ALA A 171 -11.97 -10.27 8.75
CA ALA A 171 -12.49 -11.58 9.15
C ALA A 171 -11.42 -12.65 9.50
N LYS A 172 -10.17 -12.45 9.07
CA LYS A 172 -9.06 -13.42 9.22
C LYS A 172 -8.55 -13.61 10.65
N TRP A 173 -9.00 -12.81 11.63
CA TRP A 173 -8.45 -12.81 12.98
C TRP A 173 -9.23 -13.74 13.93
N GLY A 174 -8.52 -14.64 14.61
CA GLY A 174 -9.07 -15.44 15.71
C GLY A 174 -9.41 -14.59 16.93
N ARG A 175 -10.12 -15.17 17.93
CA ARG A 175 -10.63 -14.43 19.11
C ARG A 175 -9.54 -13.66 19.87
N LEU A 176 -8.39 -14.29 20.16
CA LEU A 176 -7.28 -13.65 20.89
C LEU A 176 -6.67 -12.50 20.07
N ALA A 177 -6.38 -12.72 18.79
CA ALA A 177 -5.83 -11.68 17.92
C ALA A 177 -6.79 -10.49 17.78
N ARG A 178 -8.10 -10.75 17.74
CA ARG A 178 -9.13 -9.70 17.71
C ARG A 178 -9.14 -8.89 19.01
N SER A 179 -9.00 -9.53 20.18
CA SER A 179 -8.89 -8.81 21.46
C SER A 179 -7.67 -7.88 21.49
N VAL A 180 -6.50 -8.36 21.05
CA VAL A 180 -5.28 -7.56 20.95
C VAL A 180 -5.47 -6.39 19.97
N LEU A 181 -6.09 -6.61 18.82
CA LEU A 181 -6.37 -5.57 17.84
C LEU A 181 -7.41 -4.56 18.34
N ASN A 182 -8.41 -4.96 19.10
CA ASN A 182 -9.36 -4.04 19.73
C ASN A 182 -8.65 -3.16 20.78
N THR A 183 -7.73 -3.73 21.56
CA THR A 183 -6.89 -2.93 22.48
C THR A 183 -6.00 -1.96 21.72
N ALA A 184 -5.39 -2.40 20.61
CA ALA A 184 -4.60 -1.53 19.73
C ALA A 184 -5.46 -0.42 19.11
N TYR A 185 -6.69 -0.72 18.74
CA TYR A 185 -7.67 0.25 18.22
C TYR A 185 -8.02 1.29 19.30
N TRP A 186 -8.30 0.85 20.51
CA TRP A 186 -8.56 1.77 21.65
C TRP A 186 -7.34 2.66 21.94
N PHE A 187 -6.12 2.10 21.96
CA PHE A 187 -4.89 2.88 22.13
C PHE A 187 -4.70 3.89 20.99
N SER A 188 -4.98 3.50 19.75
CA SER A 188 -4.86 4.39 18.59
C SER A 188 -5.75 5.62 18.68
N GLY A 189 -6.88 5.50 19.36
CA GLY A 189 -7.83 6.58 19.61
C GLY A 189 -7.45 7.51 20.77
N HIS A 190 -6.78 7.01 21.81
CA HIS A 190 -6.60 7.75 23.07
C HIS A 190 -5.16 8.17 23.35
N VAL A 191 -4.17 7.39 22.93
CA VAL A 191 -2.77 7.56 23.35
C VAL A 191 -2.00 8.60 22.52
N PRO A 192 -2.09 8.64 21.18
CA PRO A 192 -1.28 9.57 20.39
C PRO A 192 -1.59 11.04 20.69
N ASP A 193 -0.55 11.91 20.60
CA ASP A 193 -0.70 13.36 20.62
C ASP A 193 -1.49 13.85 19.40
N ALA A 194 -1.29 13.19 18.25
CA ALA A 194 -2.07 13.41 17.05
C ALA A 194 -2.37 12.11 16.29
N ARG A 195 -3.57 12.07 15.72
CA ARG A 195 -4.02 11.00 14.84
C ARG A 195 -4.15 11.51 13.42
N VAL A 196 -3.71 10.70 12.48
CA VAL A 196 -3.76 10.97 11.05
C VAL A 196 -4.52 9.82 10.37
N ALA A 197 -5.40 10.12 9.44
CA ALA A 197 -6.09 9.13 8.60
C ALA A 197 -5.84 9.42 7.13
N VAL A 198 -5.66 8.37 6.33
CA VAL A 198 -5.35 8.50 4.90
C VAL A 198 -6.59 8.76 4.05
N SER A 199 -7.81 8.62 4.59
CA SER A 199 -9.06 8.94 3.90
C SER A 199 -10.02 9.69 4.80
N ARG A 200 -10.92 10.47 4.20
CA ARG A 200 -11.97 11.23 4.91
C ARG A 200 -12.91 10.30 5.68
N GLY A 201 -13.27 9.15 5.08
CA GLY A 201 -14.10 8.14 5.73
C GLY A 201 -13.46 7.59 7.00
N LEU A 202 -12.15 7.29 6.98
CA LEU A 202 -11.41 6.86 8.17
C LEU A 202 -11.31 7.97 9.22
N ALA A 203 -11.09 9.22 8.82
CA ALA A 203 -11.05 10.35 9.75
C ALA A 203 -12.39 10.53 10.45
N ALA A 204 -13.48 10.57 9.69
CA ALA A 204 -14.85 10.71 10.23
C ALA A 204 -15.23 9.55 11.17
N HIS A 205 -14.85 8.31 10.80
CA HIS A 205 -15.06 7.14 11.67
C HIS A 205 -14.35 7.29 13.01
N TYR A 206 -13.08 7.70 13.00
CA TYR A 206 -12.30 7.91 14.22
C TYR A 206 -12.82 9.09 15.06
N ASP A 207 -13.27 10.16 14.42
CA ASP A 207 -13.83 11.32 15.10
C ASP A 207 -15.15 10.96 15.82
N ALA A 208 -16.01 10.19 15.15
CA ALA A 208 -17.27 9.72 15.72
C ALA A 208 -17.04 8.75 16.89
N GLU A 209 -16.08 7.83 16.76
CA GLU A 209 -15.81 6.80 17.75
C GLU A 209 -15.12 7.35 19.01
N PHE A 210 -14.15 8.26 18.83
CA PHE A 210 -13.29 8.71 19.94
C PHE A 210 -13.53 10.15 20.39
N GLY A 211 -14.43 10.89 19.78
CA GLY A 211 -14.74 12.28 20.17
C GLY A 211 -13.55 13.24 20.08
N ARG A 212 -12.54 12.94 19.25
CA ARG A 212 -11.30 13.72 19.11
C ARG A 212 -10.94 13.85 17.63
N LEU A 213 -10.49 15.02 17.22
CA LEU A 213 -10.11 15.34 15.85
C LEU A 213 -9.02 14.39 15.33
N THR A 214 -9.28 13.75 14.20
CA THR A 214 -8.32 12.98 13.39
C THR A 214 -8.01 13.81 12.14
N ARG A 215 -6.74 14.08 11.91
CA ARG A 215 -6.32 14.89 10.76
C ARG A 215 -6.37 14.05 9.48
N TYR A 216 -6.99 14.58 8.46
CA TYR A 216 -6.99 13.97 7.13
C TYR A 216 -5.70 14.34 6.39
N HIS A 217 -4.83 13.35 6.13
CA HIS A 217 -3.64 13.50 5.30
C HIS A 217 -3.66 12.35 4.27
N PRO A 218 -4.16 12.60 3.05
CA PRO A 218 -4.27 11.55 2.05
C PRO A 218 -2.92 11.04 1.57
N ASN A 219 -2.90 9.83 1.04
CA ASN A 219 -1.80 9.37 0.24
C ASN A 219 -1.64 10.26 -0.99
N GLY A 220 -0.42 10.35 -1.50
CA GLY A 220 -0.13 11.06 -2.73
C GLY A 220 0.13 10.12 -3.90
N VAL A 221 0.33 10.71 -5.06
CA VAL A 221 0.82 10.05 -6.25
C VAL A 221 1.96 10.89 -6.85
N ASN A 222 2.90 10.22 -7.51
CA ASN A 222 3.94 10.88 -8.28
C ASN A 222 3.46 11.09 -9.73
N ALA A 223 4.10 12.02 -10.45
CA ALA A 223 3.88 12.15 -11.87
C ALA A 223 4.15 10.80 -12.59
N PRO A 224 3.28 10.40 -13.52
CA PRO A 224 3.40 9.11 -14.18
C PRO A 224 4.64 9.09 -15.10
N ARG A 225 5.37 7.99 -15.08
CA ARG A 225 6.46 7.73 -16.00
C ARG A 225 5.93 6.89 -17.16
N LYS A 226 5.50 7.54 -18.23
CA LYS A 226 5.04 6.85 -19.45
C LYS A 226 6.24 6.28 -20.21
N VAL A 227 6.16 5.00 -20.56
CA VAL A 227 7.22 4.25 -21.26
C VAL A 227 6.62 3.53 -22.47
N ALA A 228 7.46 3.23 -23.48
CA ALA A 228 7.03 2.47 -24.64
C ALA A 228 6.71 1.00 -24.28
N PRO A 229 5.82 0.31 -25.01
CA PRO A 229 5.52 -1.10 -24.76
C PRO A 229 6.68 -1.98 -25.24
N ASP A 230 7.17 -2.85 -24.36
CA ASP A 230 8.23 -3.81 -24.64
C ASP A 230 7.93 -5.13 -23.91
N GLN A 231 8.16 -5.18 -22.61
CA GLN A 231 8.00 -6.38 -21.79
C GLN A 231 6.56 -6.91 -21.74
N ILE A 232 5.56 -6.00 -21.73
CA ILE A 232 4.14 -6.41 -21.73
C ILE A 232 3.78 -7.21 -22.97
N THR A 233 4.37 -6.88 -24.11
CA THR A 233 4.16 -7.60 -25.38
C THR A 233 5.01 -8.87 -25.45
N ALA A 234 6.32 -8.75 -25.19
CA ALA A 234 7.26 -9.86 -25.33
C ALA A 234 7.00 -10.99 -24.34
N ARG A 235 6.71 -10.69 -23.06
CA ARG A 235 6.55 -11.68 -22.00
C ARG A 235 5.11 -12.14 -21.79
N PHE A 236 4.15 -11.24 -21.95
CA PHE A 236 2.75 -11.50 -21.58
C PHE A 236 1.78 -11.47 -22.76
N ARG A 237 2.28 -11.13 -23.97
CA ARG A 237 1.46 -11.01 -25.17
C ARG A 237 0.27 -10.06 -25.00
N LEU A 238 0.43 -9.01 -24.17
CA LEU A 238 -0.57 -7.96 -24.00
C LEU A 238 -0.46 -6.97 -25.14
N THR A 239 -1.61 -6.59 -25.70
CA THR A 239 -1.68 -5.58 -26.77
C THR A 239 -1.97 -4.22 -26.13
N PRO A 240 -1.18 -3.16 -26.42
CA PRO A 240 -1.44 -1.82 -25.92
C PRO A 240 -2.88 -1.36 -26.17
N GLY A 241 -3.54 -0.85 -25.12
CA GLY A 241 -4.91 -0.38 -25.17
C GLY A 241 -5.99 -1.47 -25.16
N LYS A 242 -5.62 -2.76 -25.16
CA LYS A 242 -6.53 -3.90 -25.30
C LYS A 242 -6.48 -4.88 -24.12
N TYR A 243 -6.23 -4.37 -22.91
CA TYR A 243 -6.32 -5.20 -21.70
C TYR A 243 -6.86 -4.42 -20.51
N VAL A 244 -7.56 -5.15 -19.67
CA VAL A 244 -8.01 -4.76 -18.34
C VAL A 244 -6.86 -4.96 -17.37
N LEU A 245 -6.60 -4.00 -16.50
CA LEU A 245 -5.49 -4.06 -15.54
C LEU A 245 -6.00 -4.10 -14.10
N LEU A 246 -5.55 -5.07 -13.33
CA LEU A 246 -5.67 -5.12 -11.87
C LEU A 246 -4.27 -5.16 -11.28
N VAL A 247 -3.98 -4.26 -10.33
CA VAL A 247 -2.69 -4.21 -9.62
C VAL A 247 -2.91 -4.26 -8.12
N GLY A 248 -2.26 -5.20 -7.44
CA GLY A 248 -2.32 -5.27 -5.98
C GLY A 248 -1.87 -6.62 -5.42
N ARG A 249 -1.82 -6.71 -4.09
CA ARG A 249 -1.62 -8.00 -3.42
C ARG A 249 -2.82 -8.90 -3.70
N LEU A 250 -2.57 -10.16 -3.99
CA LEU A 250 -3.64 -11.13 -4.22
C LEU A 250 -4.13 -11.68 -2.86
N VAL A 251 -4.99 -10.90 -2.23
CA VAL A 251 -5.63 -11.21 -0.94
C VAL A 251 -7.15 -11.12 -1.07
N PRO A 252 -7.94 -11.85 -0.25
CA PRO A 252 -9.40 -11.89 -0.39
C PRO A 252 -10.06 -10.52 -0.43
N GLU A 253 -9.59 -9.56 0.34
CA GLU A 253 -10.15 -8.21 0.42
C GLU A 253 -10.04 -7.42 -0.90
N LYS A 254 -9.11 -7.80 -1.78
CA LYS A 254 -8.92 -7.15 -3.10
C LYS A 254 -9.84 -7.71 -4.19
N ARG A 255 -10.55 -8.79 -3.91
CA ARG A 255 -11.59 -9.37 -4.76
C ARG A 255 -11.19 -9.61 -6.22
N ALA A 256 -9.92 -10.03 -6.46
CA ALA A 256 -9.49 -10.44 -7.79
C ALA A 256 -10.35 -11.60 -8.36
N ASP A 257 -10.89 -12.45 -7.47
CA ASP A 257 -11.83 -13.52 -7.80
C ASP A 257 -13.10 -13.00 -8.49
N LEU A 258 -13.68 -11.91 -7.96
CA LEU A 258 -14.86 -11.27 -8.52
C LEU A 258 -14.61 -10.77 -9.96
N LEU A 259 -13.46 -10.08 -10.14
CA LEU A 259 -13.09 -9.58 -11.46
C LEU A 259 -12.85 -10.71 -12.46
N ILE A 260 -12.15 -11.77 -12.06
CA ILE A 260 -11.89 -12.92 -12.96
C ILE A 260 -13.19 -13.57 -13.40
N ARG A 261 -14.16 -13.78 -12.48
CA ARG A 261 -15.47 -14.36 -12.83
C ARG A 261 -16.25 -13.47 -13.78
N ALA A 262 -16.35 -12.16 -13.49
CA ALA A 262 -17.03 -11.21 -14.35
C ALA A 262 -16.38 -11.14 -15.75
N PHE A 263 -15.04 -11.07 -15.80
CA PHE A 263 -14.27 -10.98 -17.04
C PHE A 263 -14.46 -12.21 -17.94
N ARG A 264 -14.48 -13.41 -17.39
CA ARG A 264 -14.68 -14.67 -18.16
C ARG A 264 -16.02 -14.71 -18.90
N ARG A 265 -17.02 -13.97 -18.43
CA ARG A 265 -18.33 -13.85 -19.07
C ARG A 265 -18.36 -12.82 -20.21
N MET A 266 -17.32 -12.00 -20.32
CA MET A 266 -17.21 -11.03 -21.40
C MET A 266 -16.83 -11.70 -22.73
N PRO A 267 -17.51 -11.35 -23.83
CA PRO A 267 -17.11 -11.75 -25.17
C PRO A 267 -15.90 -10.93 -25.65
N GLY A 268 -15.26 -11.41 -26.72
CA GLY A 268 -14.21 -10.66 -27.41
C GLY A 268 -12.78 -11.07 -27.04
N ASP A 269 -11.84 -10.27 -27.50
CA ASP A 269 -10.39 -10.53 -27.49
C ASP A 269 -9.58 -9.77 -26.42
N TRP A 270 -10.27 -9.05 -25.54
CA TRP A 270 -9.65 -8.36 -24.43
C TRP A 270 -8.91 -9.34 -23.52
N LYS A 271 -7.79 -8.89 -22.96
CA LYS A 271 -7.08 -9.65 -21.92
C LYS A 271 -7.27 -9.03 -20.56
N LEU A 272 -7.10 -9.82 -19.51
CA LEU A 272 -7.06 -9.36 -18.13
C LEU A 272 -5.65 -9.60 -17.58
N ALA A 273 -4.94 -8.52 -17.27
CA ALA A 273 -3.64 -8.57 -16.60
C ALA A 273 -3.84 -8.47 -15.08
N VAL A 274 -3.58 -9.58 -14.37
CA VAL A 274 -3.61 -9.67 -12.90
C VAL A 274 -2.18 -9.53 -12.39
N VAL A 275 -1.87 -8.34 -11.88
CA VAL A 275 -0.52 -7.95 -11.43
C VAL A 275 -0.42 -8.01 -9.92
N GLY A 276 0.49 -8.82 -9.42
CA GLY A 276 0.73 -9.00 -8.00
C GLY A 276 0.92 -10.46 -7.62
N GLY A 277 0.99 -10.70 -6.32
CA GLY A 277 1.25 -12.04 -5.79
C GLY A 277 0.72 -12.24 -4.39
N SER A 278 1.01 -13.43 -3.84
CA SER A 278 0.64 -13.82 -2.48
C SER A 278 1.28 -12.89 -1.43
N SER A 279 0.54 -12.68 -0.36
CA SER A 279 1.04 -12.07 0.89
C SER A 279 0.54 -12.92 2.06
N TYR A 280 1.10 -14.11 2.21
CA TYR A 280 0.62 -15.20 3.10
C TYR A 280 -0.78 -15.72 2.69
N THR A 281 -1.08 -15.75 1.41
CA THR A 281 -2.38 -16.13 0.82
C THR A 281 -2.21 -17.06 -0.38
N ASP A 282 -1.28 -18.01 -0.30
CA ASP A 282 -0.94 -18.92 -1.41
C ASP A 282 -2.14 -19.75 -1.85
N GLU A 283 -2.96 -20.25 -0.91
CA GLU A 283 -4.20 -20.97 -1.21
C GLU A 283 -5.21 -20.10 -1.99
N PHE A 284 -5.32 -18.82 -1.65
CA PHE A 284 -6.20 -17.91 -2.38
C PHE A 284 -5.68 -17.67 -3.80
N VAL A 285 -4.36 -17.49 -3.96
CA VAL A 285 -3.75 -17.36 -5.29
C VAL A 285 -3.94 -18.62 -6.13
N ALA A 286 -3.85 -19.81 -5.53
CA ALA A 286 -4.14 -21.07 -6.23
C ALA A 286 -5.60 -21.10 -6.71
N LYS A 287 -6.57 -20.73 -5.87
CA LYS A 287 -7.99 -20.62 -6.25
C LYS A 287 -8.25 -19.60 -7.36
N LEU A 288 -7.52 -18.46 -7.37
CA LEU A 288 -7.63 -17.49 -8.46
C LEU A 288 -7.19 -18.09 -9.80
N LYS A 289 -6.09 -18.86 -9.80
CA LYS A 289 -5.59 -19.54 -11.01
C LYS A 289 -6.57 -20.63 -11.48
N GLU A 290 -7.12 -21.42 -10.55
CA GLU A 290 -8.17 -22.38 -10.83
C GLU A 290 -9.43 -21.70 -11.41
N THR A 291 -9.87 -20.58 -10.83
CA THR A 291 -10.99 -19.78 -11.36
C THR A 291 -10.73 -19.30 -12.78
N ALA A 292 -9.49 -19.02 -13.15
CA ALA A 292 -9.09 -18.57 -14.48
C ALA A 292 -8.82 -19.73 -15.47
N GLU A 293 -8.84 -20.97 -15.00
CA GLU A 293 -8.50 -22.14 -15.83
C GLU A 293 -9.40 -22.25 -17.06
N GLY A 294 -8.80 -22.55 -18.21
CA GLY A 294 -9.50 -22.63 -19.50
C GLY A 294 -9.73 -21.29 -20.20
N ASP A 295 -9.40 -20.16 -19.59
CA ASP A 295 -9.47 -18.84 -20.26
C ASP A 295 -8.05 -18.23 -20.38
N ASN A 296 -7.44 -18.37 -21.54
CA ASN A 296 -6.10 -17.87 -21.86
C ASN A 296 -6.01 -16.34 -21.95
N ARG A 297 -7.14 -15.63 -21.85
CA ARG A 297 -7.19 -14.17 -21.80
C ARG A 297 -6.80 -13.63 -20.42
N VAL A 298 -6.86 -14.46 -19.35
CA VAL A 298 -6.45 -14.06 -18.00
C VAL A 298 -4.97 -14.34 -17.81
N VAL A 299 -4.19 -13.27 -17.62
CA VAL A 299 -2.72 -13.32 -17.55
C VAL A 299 -2.25 -12.91 -16.17
N PHE A 300 -1.63 -13.82 -15.43
CA PHE A 300 -0.98 -13.52 -14.15
C PHE A 300 0.48 -13.14 -14.40
N THR A 301 0.84 -11.89 -14.10
CA THR A 301 2.21 -11.40 -14.33
C THR A 301 3.16 -11.67 -13.16
N GLY A 302 2.62 -12.01 -11.97
CA GLY A 302 3.35 -11.92 -10.72
C GLY A 302 3.55 -10.46 -10.29
N PHE A 303 4.46 -10.23 -9.34
CA PHE A 303 4.81 -8.87 -8.94
C PHE A 303 5.53 -8.14 -10.08
N ALA A 304 5.11 -6.90 -10.36
CA ALA A 304 5.76 -6.01 -11.32
C ALA A 304 6.26 -4.75 -10.62
N TYR A 305 7.45 -4.29 -11.01
CA TYR A 305 8.11 -3.11 -10.46
C TYR A 305 8.81 -2.32 -11.57
N GLY A 306 9.16 -1.06 -11.29
CA GLY A 306 9.95 -0.23 -12.21
C GLY A 306 9.30 -0.12 -13.59
N ASP A 307 10.09 -0.40 -14.62
CA ASP A 307 9.67 -0.23 -16.01
C ASP A 307 8.49 -1.11 -16.40
N LEU A 308 8.47 -2.37 -15.96
CA LEU A 308 7.36 -3.27 -16.24
C LEU A 308 6.03 -2.76 -15.64
N LEU A 309 6.04 -2.24 -14.41
CA LEU A 309 4.83 -1.68 -13.81
C LEU A 309 4.41 -0.39 -14.52
N ALA A 310 5.38 0.45 -14.91
CA ALA A 310 5.13 1.65 -15.70
C ALA A 310 4.54 1.33 -17.08
N GLU A 311 5.02 0.28 -17.77
CA GLU A 311 4.44 -0.20 -19.04
C GLU A 311 3.00 -0.67 -18.85
N LEU A 312 2.74 -1.47 -17.79
CA LEU A 312 1.40 -1.99 -17.50
C LEU A 312 0.40 -0.87 -17.30
N TYR A 313 0.74 0.19 -16.56
CA TYR A 313 -0.13 1.36 -16.43
C TYR A 313 -0.18 2.22 -17.71
N SER A 314 0.95 2.39 -18.42
CA SER A 314 1.00 3.25 -19.62
C SER A 314 0.08 2.77 -20.73
N HIS A 315 -0.14 1.46 -20.82
CA HIS A 315 -0.76 0.83 -21.97
C HIS A 315 -2.04 0.04 -21.66
N ALA A 316 -2.56 0.08 -20.44
CA ALA A 316 -3.85 -0.51 -20.14
C ALA A 316 -5.00 0.21 -20.87
N GLY A 317 -6.05 -0.53 -21.19
CA GLY A 317 -7.30 0.05 -21.71
C GLY A 317 -8.19 0.59 -20.59
N VAL A 318 -8.26 -0.14 -19.48
CA VAL A 318 -9.02 0.21 -18.28
C VAL A 318 -8.36 -0.41 -17.05
N PHE A 319 -8.39 0.30 -15.93
CA PHE A 319 -7.97 -0.19 -14.62
C PHE A 319 -9.19 -0.60 -13.80
N VAL A 320 -9.12 -1.75 -13.11
CA VAL A 320 -10.22 -2.22 -12.25
C VAL A 320 -9.77 -2.42 -10.82
N GLN A 321 -10.50 -1.83 -9.87
CA GLN A 321 -10.25 -1.94 -8.43
C GLN A 321 -11.49 -2.54 -7.72
N PRO A 322 -11.65 -3.86 -7.65
CA PRO A 322 -12.85 -4.50 -7.12
C PRO A 322 -12.82 -4.72 -5.60
N SER A 323 -11.95 -3.99 -4.91
CA SER A 323 -11.69 -4.18 -3.47
C SER A 323 -12.91 -3.95 -2.60
N HIS A 324 -13.10 -4.81 -1.59
CA HIS A 324 -14.12 -4.67 -0.55
C HIS A 324 -13.66 -3.77 0.61
N VAL A 325 -12.35 -3.71 0.90
CA VAL A 325 -11.78 -2.93 2.00
C VAL A 325 -10.50 -2.25 1.56
N GLU A 326 -10.46 -0.92 1.72
CA GLU A 326 -9.29 -0.08 1.49
C GLU A 326 -9.16 1.00 2.56
N GLY A 327 -7.95 1.57 2.68
CA GLY A 327 -7.76 2.82 3.40
C GLY A 327 -7.90 4.02 2.47
N LEU A 328 -6.90 4.21 1.61
CA LEU A 328 -6.92 5.02 0.38
C LEU A 328 -5.99 4.31 -0.62
N PRO A 329 -6.53 3.71 -1.68
CA PRO A 329 -5.76 2.81 -2.53
C PRO A 329 -4.79 3.55 -3.44
N LEU A 330 -3.49 3.33 -3.23
CA LEU A 330 -2.42 3.91 -4.06
C LEU A 330 -2.55 3.48 -5.53
N THR A 331 -2.91 2.23 -5.79
CA THR A 331 -3.05 1.69 -7.15
C THR A 331 -4.14 2.37 -7.96
N LEU A 332 -5.22 2.83 -7.30
CA LEU A 332 -6.27 3.64 -7.94
C LEU A 332 -5.74 5.05 -8.27
N LEU A 333 -5.02 5.68 -7.34
CA LEU A 333 -4.38 6.98 -7.57
C LEU A 333 -3.33 6.89 -8.68
N GLU A 334 -2.53 5.81 -8.69
CA GLU A 334 -1.56 5.54 -9.76
C GLU A 334 -2.27 5.39 -11.12
N ALA A 335 -3.31 4.56 -11.22
CA ALA A 335 -4.07 4.40 -12.47
C ALA A 335 -4.64 5.72 -12.98
N ALA A 336 -5.24 6.52 -12.10
CA ALA A 336 -5.75 7.84 -12.44
C ALA A 336 -4.64 8.80 -12.87
N SER A 337 -3.46 8.75 -12.24
CA SER A 337 -2.31 9.58 -12.64
C SER A 337 -1.80 9.25 -14.05
N TYR A 338 -1.94 8.00 -14.50
CA TYR A 338 -1.63 7.61 -15.89
C TYR A 338 -2.73 8.02 -16.89
N GLY A 339 -3.86 8.55 -16.41
CA GLY A 339 -5.01 8.90 -17.23
C GLY A 339 -5.77 7.68 -17.74
N LEU A 340 -5.79 6.61 -16.95
CA LEU A 340 -6.56 5.40 -17.27
C LEU A 340 -8.02 5.57 -16.88
N PRO A 341 -8.95 5.09 -17.71
CA PRO A 341 -10.30 4.83 -17.26
C PRO A 341 -10.30 3.86 -16.08
N VAL A 342 -11.15 4.12 -15.09
CA VAL A 342 -11.21 3.35 -13.84
C VAL A 342 -12.60 2.75 -13.64
N VAL A 343 -12.66 1.47 -13.27
CA VAL A 343 -13.87 0.81 -12.75
C VAL A 343 -13.56 0.34 -11.32
N ALA A 344 -14.33 0.81 -10.34
CA ALA A 344 -14.08 0.48 -8.94
C ALA A 344 -15.37 0.17 -8.17
N SER A 345 -15.28 -0.62 -7.09
CA SER A 345 -16.39 -0.82 -6.17
C SER A 345 -16.79 0.49 -5.47
N ASP A 346 -18.04 0.62 -5.05
CA ASP A 346 -18.60 1.85 -4.43
C ASP A 346 -18.26 1.99 -2.93
N ILE A 347 -17.14 1.46 -2.48
CA ILE A 347 -16.68 1.66 -1.12
C ILE A 347 -16.21 3.10 -0.88
N SER A 348 -16.34 3.58 0.35
CA SER A 348 -16.05 4.98 0.71
C SER A 348 -14.72 5.53 0.20
N PRO A 349 -13.56 4.81 0.28
CA PRO A 349 -12.29 5.33 -0.23
C PRO A 349 -12.23 5.46 -1.76
N HIS A 350 -12.99 4.64 -2.51
CA HIS A 350 -13.09 4.76 -3.96
C HIS A 350 -14.00 5.93 -4.35
N VAL A 351 -15.15 6.05 -3.67
CA VAL A 351 -16.06 7.19 -3.86
C VAL A 351 -15.35 8.51 -3.54
N GLU A 352 -14.48 8.53 -2.51
CA GLU A 352 -13.69 9.73 -2.18
C GLU A 352 -12.79 10.20 -3.33
N VAL A 353 -12.22 9.27 -4.10
CA VAL A 353 -11.34 9.60 -5.24
C VAL A 353 -12.12 9.85 -6.52
N LEU A 354 -13.15 9.03 -6.78
CA LEU A 354 -13.91 9.08 -8.03
C LEU A 354 -15.09 10.07 -7.98
N GLU A 355 -15.61 10.36 -6.78
CA GLU A 355 -16.75 11.25 -6.46
C GLU A 355 -18.09 10.78 -7.02
N ARG A 356 -18.17 10.48 -8.31
CA ARG A 356 -19.41 10.12 -9.01
C ARG A 356 -19.15 9.07 -10.07
N ASP A 357 -20.20 8.48 -10.59
CA ASP A 357 -20.17 7.62 -11.77
C ASP A 357 -20.24 8.45 -13.06
N GLY A 358 -19.49 8.04 -14.07
CA GLY A 358 -19.45 8.74 -15.34
C GLY A 358 -18.40 8.20 -16.30
N PRO A 359 -18.29 8.77 -17.53
CA PRO A 359 -17.22 8.41 -18.45
C PRO A 359 -15.83 8.60 -17.83
N GLY A 360 -14.97 7.60 -17.99
CA GLY A 360 -13.60 7.59 -17.46
C GLY A 360 -13.47 7.12 -16.02
N HIS A 361 -14.55 7.07 -15.25
CA HIS A 361 -14.57 6.56 -13.88
C HIS A 361 -15.95 6.04 -13.51
N ARG A 362 -16.05 4.74 -13.34
CA ARG A 362 -17.29 4.04 -13.06
C ARG A 362 -17.25 3.36 -11.70
N LEU A 363 -18.37 3.48 -10.98
CA LEU A 363 -18.58 2.77 -9.73
C LEU A 363 -19.52 1.58 -9.97
N PHE A 364 -19.26 0.47 -9.32
CA PHE A 364 -20.17 -0.67 -9.25
C PHE A 364 -20.42 -1.06 -7.80
N ARG A 365 -21.57 -1.66 -7.51
CA ARG A 365 -21.94 -2.07 -6.16
C ARG A 365 -20.96 -3.11 -5.63
N ASP A 366 -20.38 -2.86 -4.45
CA ASP A 366 -19.42 -3.76 -3.82
C ASP A 366 -19.95 -5.19 -3.72
N GLY A 367 -19.15 -6.13 -4.22
CA GLY A 367 -19.46 -7.55 -4.24
C GLY A 367 -20.43 -8.01 -5.32
N ASP A 368 -21.02 -7.11 -6.11
CA ASP A 368 -21.97 -7.43 -7.17
C ASP A 368 -21.25 -7.71 -8.50
N GLU A 369 -21.22 -8.99 -8.90
CA GLU A 369 -20.56 -9.44 -10.12
C GLU A 369 -21.27 -8.96 -11.39
N GLU A 370 -22.61 -8.88 -11.38
CA GLU A 370 -23.39 -8.42 -12.53
C GLU A 370 -23.17 -6.92 -12.78
N ASP A 371 -23.10 -6.15 -11.70
CA ASP A 371 -22.87 -4.71 -11.78
C ASP A 371 -21.44 -4.40 -12.24
N LEU A 372 -20.46 -5.17 -11.74
CA LEU A 372 -19.07 -5.11 -12.24
C LEU A 372 -19.02 -5.42 -13.73
N LEU A 373 -19.69 -6.49 -14.17
CA LEU A 373 -19.72 -6.88 -15.59
C LEU A 373 -20.33 -5.77 -16.45
N ARG A 374 -21.46 -5.17 -16.04
CA ARG A 374 -22.08 -4.04 -16.74
C ARG A 374 -21.15 -2.83 -16.83
N SER A 375 -20.56 -2.43 -15.70
CA SER A 375 -19.67 -1.26 -15.62
C SER A 375 -18.41 -1.46 -16.46
N LEU A 376 -17.83 -2.68 -16.44
CA LEU A 376 -16.67 -3.02 -17.24
C LEU A 376 -17.01 -3.05 -18.73
N THR A 377 -18.10 -3.66 -19.14
CA THR A 377 -18.58 -3.67 -20.55
C THR A 377 -18.76 -2.24 -21.04
N ALA A 378 -19.47 -1.41 -20.29
CA ALA A 378 -19.69 -0.01 -20.66
C ALA A 378 -18.39 0.80 -20.80
N ALA A 379 -17.38 0.51 -19.97
CA ALA A 379 -16.05 1.13 -20.07
C ALA A 379 -15.28 0.70 -21.32
N LEU A 380 -15.55 -0.50 -21.85
CA LEU A 380 -14.85 -1.03 -23.01
C LEU A 380 -15.58 -0.70 -24.35
N ASP A 381 -16.87 -0.39 -24.31
CA ASP A 381 -17.69 -0.11 -25.51
C ASP A 381 -17.37 1.25 -26.13
N ASN A 382 -16.96 2.25 -25.33
CA ASN A 382 -16.67 3.58 -25.83
C ASN A 382 -15.30 4.12 -25.35
N PRO A 383 -14.16 3.57 -25.81
CA PRO A 383 -12.83 3.91 -25.31
C PRO A 383 -12.46 5.41 -25.47
N ARG A 384 -13.05 6.11 -26.43
CA ARG A 384 -12.77 7.56 -26.64
C ARG A 384 -13.43 8.40 -25.54
N ALA A 385 -14.70 8.17 -25.24
CA ALA A 385 -15.40 8.87 -24.17
C ALA A 385 -14.79 8.55 -22.81
N GLU A 386 -14.44 7.28 -22.57
CA GLU A 386 -13.78 6.86 -21.32
C GLU A 386 -12.41 7.54 -21.13
N ARG A 387 -11.59 7.66 -22.19
CA ARG A 387 -10.32 8.36 -22.13
C ARG A 387 -10.48 9.86 -21.90
N ALA A 388 -11.50 10.48 -22.47
CA ALA A 388 -11.78 11.91 -22.25
C ALA A 388 -12.16 12.16 -20.79
N GLY A 389 -13.06 11.35 -20.21
CA GLY A 389 -13.42 11.42 -18.78
C GLY A 389 -12.25 11.10 -17.84
N ALA A 390 -11.38 10.16 -18.24
CA ALA A 390 -10.17 9.83 -17.47
C ALA A 390 -9.15 10.98 -17.43
N ALA A 391 -9.13 11.87 -18.42
CA ALA A 391 -8.31 13.08 -18.38
C ALA A 391 -8.77 14.05 -17.28
N GLU A 392 -10.08 14.22 -17.08
CA GLU A 392 -10.63 15.02 -15.96
C GLU A 392 -10.25 14.42 -14.61
N LEU A 393 -10.38 13.08 -14.47
CA LEU A 393 -9.96 12.37 -13.25
C LEU A 393 -8.45 12.53 -12.99
N HIS A 394 -7.62 12.46 -14.05
CA HIS A 394 -6.18 12.67 -13.95
C HIS A 394 -5.85 14.05 -13.36
N GLU A 395 -6.40 15.12 -13.95
CA GLU A 395 -6.15 16.49 -13.49
C GLU A 395 -6.56 16.66 -12.01
N ARG A 396 -7.73 16.14 -11.63
CA ARG A 396 -8.22 16.20 -10.26
C ARG A 396 -7.31 15.44 -9.29
N VAL A 397 -6.89 14.22 -9.65
CA VAL A 397 -6.01 13.42 -8.80
C VAL A 397 -4.64 14.09 -8.65
N MET A 398 -4.05 14.59 -9.74
CA MET A 398 -2.76 15.28 -9.69
C MET A 398 -2.80 16.57 -8.86
N ALA A 399 -3.93 17.27 -8.86
CA ALA A 399 -4.12 18.49 -8.07
C ALA A 399 -4.29 18.23 -6.57
N HIS A 400 -5.00 17.14 -6.18
CA HIS A 400 -5.42 16.93 -4.80
C HIS A 400 -4.61 15.87 -4.04
N TYR A 401 -3.98 14.91 -4.75
CA TYR A 401 -3.26 13.80 -4.15
C TYR A 401 -1.76 13.88 -4.42
N SER A 402 -1.10 14.88 -3.82
CA SER A 402 0.33 15.13 -3.97
C SER A 402 1.11 14.66 -2.74
N TRP A 403 2.15 13.85 -2.93
CA TRP A 403 3.07 13.48 -1.87
C TRP A 403 3.79 14.68 -1.24
N ASP A 404 4.06 15.73 -2.03
CA ASP A 404 4.70 16.95 -1.53
C ASP A 404 3.75 17.68 -0.59
N SER A 405 2.46 17.81 -0.96
CA SER A 405 1.45 18.40 -0.10
C SER A 405 1.25 17.60 1.19
N ALA A 406 1.18 16.25 1.09
CA ALA A 406 1.05 15.37 2.24
C ALA A 406 2.25 15.49 3.20
N ALA A 407 3.47 15.53 2.66
CA ALA A 407 4.69 15.69 3.47
C ALA A 407 4.75 17.03 4.17
N ARG A 408 4.37 18.13 3.50
CA ARG A 408 4.33 19.48 4.13
C ARG A 408 3.27 19.58 5.22
N GLN A 409 2.10 18.99 5.02
CA GLN A 409 1.06 18.93 6.05
C GLN A 409 1.54 18.14 7.28
N LEU A 410 2.26 17.05 7.05
CA LEU A 410 2.82 16.22 8.12
C LEU A 410 3.97 16.94 8.85
N GLU A 411 4.84 17.64 8.12
CA GLU A 411 5.90 18.49 8.70
C GLU A 411 5.31 19.55 9.63
N ARG A 412 4.31 20.30 9.17
CA ARG A 412 3.63 21.31 10.01
C ARG A 412 3.05 20.69 11.27
N LEU A 413 2.38 19.54 11.15
CA LEU A 413 1.88 18.80 12.30
C LEU A 413 2.99 18.49 13.32
N TYR A 414 4.15 18.01 12.85
CA TYR A 414 5.26 17.68 13.73
C TYR A 414 5.85 18.92 14.41
N LEU A 415 6.03 20.02 13.69
CA LEU A 415 6.52 21.29 14.23
C LEU A 415 5.55 21.84 15.28
N ASP A 416 4.24 21.84 14.99
CA ASP A 416 3.20 22.27 15.93
C ASP A 416 3.20 21.45 17.23
N LEU A 417 3.44 20.14 17.14
CA LEU A 417 3.52 19.27 18.31
C LEU A 417 4.81 19.50 19.09
N ALA A 418 5.93 19.70 18.41
CA ALA A 418 7.24 19.88 19.03
C ALA A 418 7.37 21.24 19.75
N THR A 419 6.62 22.26 19.34
CA THR A 419 6.58 23.58 20.01
C THR A 419 5.69 23.59 21.26
N LYS A 420 4.67 22.73 21.30
CA LYS A 420 3.79 22.56 22.49
C LYS A 420 4.47 21.64 23.51
N ARG A 421 5.40 22.19 24.29
CA ARG A 421 6.00 21.49 25.45
C ARG A 421 5.06 21.44 26.63
#